data_f03e257782600bfa8df082180df202bd
#
_entry.id   f03e257782600bfa8df082180df202bd
#
_cell.length_a   1.000
_cell.length_b   1.000
_cell.length_c   1.000
_cell.angle_alpha   90.00
_cell.angle_beta   90.00
_cell.angle_gamma   90.00
#
_symmetry.space_group_name_H-M   'P 1'
#
loop_
_entity.id
_entity.type
_entity.pdbx_description
1 polymer ?
#
loop_
_entity_poly.entity_id
_entity_poly.type
_entity_poly.pdbx_seq_one_letter_code
_entity_poly.pdbx_strand_id
1 'polypeptide(L)'
;MKINFLKWKCAAAVGMLLCMTDVANSQTKSLPYEGVAGWQETQDKRMEWFKEARFGLFIHWGLYSAAGGSFEGKKYPQHYAEWIQTWGKIPSKQYAEVLKPKFTLRSFDPKSWAHLAKKTGMKYMVLTSRHHEGFSLFNSQQPYAVKNDVTGTANLSPKGRDLYREIMEAFRQEGMKVGAYYSLLDWQHPDSYEAFQLNPNVDNHQPDHEQYKAYLYGQIKELAQNYGRLDMLWPDFSSKQHEGEAWGTKHILTDLIKWQPNIIINNRFWNGLENKNGDIGTPEKYIPPTGLPGMYWEVSHTMNESYGYSAHDQNWKSFPKIMQLFVETVSKGGNFLLNVGPDGDGGIPEPAVRIMEQIGDWMKINSESIYGTTASPFQALDWGYCTQKNGKLYLHVFDRPADGKINLPIKNKVTAVYALASPKMKLKSTLENGRPAIPVDVFDNNKGPKVIVVEIQGKPIVEESLTQTQADGRIVMNANNAKLQEGKGLKIIGAHTHDPNRPNAIGQWKDLADQVIWDIKIQKPGKYRVLINYLPNPKHQGKILLTALGQKIPFAFINENGTAFKEAVMGTLEVSQQVIGEPSTKVLLQATAIDGDALPEIASITLVPVQE
;
A
#
# COMPACT_ATOMS: atom_id res chain seq x y z
N MET A 1 72.35 -19.96 14.99
CA MET A 1 72.22 -21.41 15.11
C MET A 1 70.85 -21.79 14.60
N LYS A 2 70.81 -22.12 13.35
CA LYS A 2 70.32 -23.34 12.70
C LYS A 2 68.95 -23.83 13.22
N ILE A 3 67.92 -23.65 12.36
CA ILE A 3 67.21 -24.69 11.54
C ILE A 3 65.98 -25.21 12.32
N ASN A 4 64.75 -25.23 11.82
CA ASN A 4 64.24 -25.96 10.65
C ASN A 4 62.86 -25.47 10.16
N PHE A 5 62.80 -25.35 8.87
CA PHE A 5 61.56 -25.40 8.09
C PHE A 5 61.03 -26.83 8.01
N LEU A 6 59.77 -27.09 8.31
CA LEU A 6 59.09 -28.24 7.69
C LEU A 6 57.59 -27.97 7.51
N LYS A 7 57.22 -27.78 6.27
CA LYS A 7 56.05 -28.25 5.54
C LYS A 7 54.76 -28.55 6.33
N TRP A 8 53.75 -27.76 6.09
CA TRP A 8 52.43 -28.30 5.82
C TRP A 8 51.79 -27.53 4.65
N LYS A 9 51.81 -28.18 3.49
CA LYS A 9 50.94 -27.91 2.34
C LYS A 9 49.74 -28.85 2.44
N CYS A 10 48.60 -28.38 1.89
CA CYS A 10 47.38 -29.11 1.61
C CYS A 10 46.38 -29.26 2.76
N ALA A 11 45.49 -28.27 2.89
CA ALA A 11 44.07 -28.43 3.18
C ALA A 11 43.34 -27.06 3.09
N ALA A 12 43.27 -26.47 1.89
CA ALA A 12 42.49 -25.26 1.64
C ALA A 12 41.87 -25.37 0.25
N ALA A 13 40.93 -26.28 0.07
CA ALA A 13 40.11 -26.36 -1.11
C ALA A 13 38.94 -27.35 -0.88
N VAL A 14 38.09 -27.14 0.09
CA VAL A 14 36.67 -27.59 0.15
C VAL A 14 36.00 -26.80 1.28
N GLY A 15 35.48 -25.64 1.01
CA GLY A 15 34.85 -24.81 2.03
C GLY A 15 34.25 -23.51 1.49
N MET A 16 34.08 -23.41 0.16
CA MET A 16 33.50 -22.21 -0.46
C MET A 16 32.45 -22.58 -1.51
N LEU A 17 31.46 -23.35 -1.08
CA LEU A 17 30.27 -23.61 -1.92
C LEU A 17 29.08 -24.03 -1.06
N LEU A 18 28.68 -23.19 -0.10
CA LEU A 18 27.41 -23.33 0.64
C LEU A 18 27.13 -22.05 1.43
N CYS A 19 26.97 -20.90 0.72
CA CYS A 19 26.41 -19.67 1.27
C CYS A 19 25.91 -18.75 0.15
N MET A 20 25.14 -19.30 -0.79
CA MET A 20 24.34 -18.50 -1.73
C MET A 20 23.03 -19.20 -2.00
N THR A 21 22.19 -19.38 -0.99
CA THR A 21 20.77 -19.75 -1.18
C THR A 21 19.98 -19.44 0.08
N ASP A 22 19.89 -18.20 0.49
CA ASP A 22 18.85 -17.76 1.44
C ASP A 22 18.54 -16.25 1.28
N VAL A 23 18.39 -15.78 0.03
CA VAL A 23 17.89 -14.42 -0.27
C VAL A 23 16.54 -14.52 -0.96
N ALA A 24 15.65 -15.32 -0.40
CA ALA A 24 14.24 -15.28 -0.80
C ALA A 24 13.40 -15.58 0.43
N ASN A 25 12.78 -14.54 0.98
CA ASN A 25 11.77 -14.57 2.06
C ASN A 25 12.23 -14.45 3.52
N SER A 26 13.24 -13.72 3.87
CA SER A 26 13.23 -13.08 5.17
C SER A 26 12.52 -11.72 5.03
N GLN A 27 11.21 -11.67 5.29
CA GLN A 27 10.63 -10.44 5.78
C GLN A 27 11.44 -10.10 7.03
N THR A 28 12.43 -9.21 6.91
CA THR A 28 13.19 -8.75 8.07
C THR A 28 12.17 -8.03 8.94
N LYS A 29 12.06 -8.47 10.19
CA LYS A 29 11.11 -7.91 11.15
C LYS A 29 11.33 -6.40 11.23
N SER A 30 10.26 -5.61 11.13
CA SER A 30 10.30 -4.23 11.57
C SER A 30 10.79 -4.24 13.02
N LEU A 31 11.72 -3.38 13.37
CA LEU A 31 12.21 -3.30 14.74
C LEU A 31 11.11 -2.62 15.55
N PRO A 32 10.48 -3.31 16.52
CA PRO A 32 9.61 -2.65 17.48
C PRO A 32 10.44 -1.72 18.34
N TYR A 33 9.78 -0.85 19.09
CA TYR A 33 10.43 0.14 19.92
C TYR A 33 11.48 -0.49 20.84
N GLU A 34 12.75 -0.10 20.68
CA GLU A 34 13.84 -0.58 21.51
C GLU A 34 13.58 -0.24 22.98
N GLY A 35 13.65 -1.25 23.85
CA GLY A 35 13.48 -1.09 25.29
C GLY A 35 12.08 -1.29 25.84
N VAL A 36 11.11 -1.76 25.03
CA VAL A 36 9.84 -2.31 25.53
C VAL A 36 9.94 -3.82 25.62
N ALA A 37 10.13 -4.34 26.83
CA ALA A 37 10.28 -5.78 27.06
C ALA A 37 9.06 -6.57 26.57
N GLY A 38 9.29 -7.73 25.95
CA GLY A 38 8.26 -8.62 25.44
C GLY A 38 7.65 -8.24 24.10
N TRP A 39 7.94 -7.03 23.57
CA TRP A 39 7.34 -6.58 22.32
C TRP A 39 7.92 -7.33 21.11
N GLN A 40 9.23 -7.40 21.00
CA GLN A 40 9.91 -8.05 19.89
C GLN A 40 9.77 -9.57 19.95
N GLU A 41 9.91 -10.14 21.11
CA GLU A 41 9.88 -11.59 21.35
C GLU A 41 8.53 -12.20 20.99
N THR A 42 7.45 -11.41 21.07
CA THR A 42 6.09 -11.86 20.77
C THR A 42 5.60 -11.49 19.37
N GLN A 43 6.36 -10.70 18.61
CA GLN A 43 5.91 -10.14 17.33
C GLN A 43 5.44 -11.23 16.35
N ASP A 44 6.20 -12.28 16.14
CA ASP A 44 5.83 -13.33 15.19
C ASP A 44 4.46 -13.92 15.49
N LYS A 45 4.18 -14.21 16.77
CA LYS A 45 2.89 -14.74 17.23
C LYS A 45 1.77 -13.72 17.07
N ARG A 46 2.03 -12.46 17.43
CA ARG A 46 1.03 -11.39 17.31
C ARG A 46 0.65 -11.14 15.85
N MET A 47 1.62 -11.27 14.92
CA MET A 47 1.44 -11.02 13.49
C MET A 47 0.82 -12.19 12.71
N GLU A 48 0.63 -13.38 13.29
CA GLU A 48 0.08 -14.55 12.59
C GLU A 48 -1.27 -14.26 11.93
N TRP A 49 -2.20 -13.70 12.68
CA TRP A 49 -3.52 -13.38 12.16
C TRP A 49 -3.48 -12.33 11.05
N PHE A 50 -2.58 -11.35 11.15
CA PHE A 50 -2.45 -10.26 10.19
C PHE A 50 -1.90 -10.78 8.83
N LYS A 51 -0.91 -11.68 8.88
CA LYS A 51 -0.38 -12.36 7.69
C LYS A 51 -1.44 -13.19 6.98
N GLU A 52 -2.33 -13.84 7.73
CA GLU A 52 -3.40 -14.64 7.16
C GLU A 52 -4.54 -13.78 6.61
N ALA A 53 -4.84 -12.65 7.22
CA ALA A 53 -6.03 -11.84 6.95
C ALA A 53 -6.04 -11.19 5.56
N ARG A 54 -4.98 -10.50 5.15
CA ARG A 54 -4.80 -9.79 3.87
C ARG A 54 -5.82 -8.73 3.52
N PHE A 55 -7.03 -8.71 4.12
CA PHE A 55 -8.11 -7.81 3.77
C PHE A 55 -8.86 -7.32 5.00
N GLY A 56 -8.94 -5.99 5.18
CA GLY A 56 -9.60 -5.31 6.29
C GLY A 56 -10.53 -4.19 5.85
N LEU A 57 -11.41 -3.77 6.77
CA LEU A 57 -12.28 -2.61 6.65
C LEU A 57 -11.74 -1.47 7.49
N PHE A 58 -11.62 -0.28 6.90
CA PHE A 58 -11.44 0.96 7.64
C PHE A 58 -12.78 1.70 7.73
N ILE A 59 -13.14 2.23 8.89
CA ILE A 59 -14.36 3.00 9.07
C ILE A 59 -13.99 4.38 9.60
N HIS A 60 -14.22 5.41 8.78
CA HIS A 60 -14.10 6.81 9.19
C HIS A 60 -15.48 7.36 9.50
N TRP A 61 -15.77 7.56 10.78
CA TRP A 61 -17.05 8.03 11.25
C TRP A 61 -16.90 8.98 12.44
N GLY A 62 -17.58 10.13 12.39
CA GLY A 62 -17.49 11.19 13.37
C GLY A 62 -18.43 12.34 13.02
N LEU A 63 -18.33 13.50 13.67
CA LEU A 63 -19.17 14.66 13.39
C LEU A 63 -19.00 15.18 11.95
N TYR A 64 -17.81 15.04 11.36
CA TYR A 64 -17.56 15.34 9.95
C TYR A 64 -18.50 14.58 9.00
N SER A 65 -18.97 13.41 9.39
CA SER A 65 -19.94 12.64 8.60
C SER A 65 -21.29 13.36 8.51
N ALA A 66 -21.69 14.07 9.58
CA ALA A 66 -22.88 14.89 9.57
C ALA A 66 -22.70 16.20 8.78
N ALA A 67 -21.48 16.67 8.61
CA ALA A 67 -21.15 17.77 7.72
C ALA A 67 -21.28 17.39 6.24
N GLY A 68 -20.91 16.15 5.89
CA GLY A 68 -21.01 15.62 4.53
C GLY A 68 -20.27 16.45 3.49
N GLY A 69 -19.12 17.04 3.84
CA GLY A 69 -18.35 17.93 2.97
C GLY A 69 -18.86 19.36 2.85
N SER A 70 -19.88 19.75 3.65
CA SER A 70 -20.44 21.11 3.68
C SER A 70 -20.65 21.58 5.10
N PHE A 71 -20.47 22.88 5.34
CA PHE A 71 -20.75 23.50 6.64
C PHE A 71 -21.49 24.83 6.43
N GLU A 72 -22.66 24.99 7.04
CA GLU A 72 -23.52 26.18 6.93
C GLU A 72 -23.73 26.66 5.47
N GLY A 73 -24.00 25.72 4.57
CA GLY A 73 -24.25 26.00 3.15
C GLY A 73 -22.98 26.17 2.29
N LYS A 74 -21.80 26.30 2.89
CA LYS A 74 -20.54 26.37 2.16
C LYS A 74 -20.01 24.97 1.89
N LYS A 75 -19.73 24.66 0.61
CA LYS A 75 -19.08 23.41 0.17
C LYS A 75 -17.56 23.53 0.30
N TYR A 76 -16.94 22.43 0.72
CA TYR A 76 -15.50 22.29 0.81
C TYR A 76 -15.08 21.18 -0.15
N PRO A 77 -14.55 21.51 -1.34
CA PRO A 77 -14.27 20.56 -2.43
C PRO A 77 -12.97 19.77 -2.25
N GLN A 78 -12.34 19.87 -1.09
CA GLN A 78 -11.11 19.12 -0.79
C GLN A 78 -11.43 17.62 -0.64
N HIS A 79 -10.41 16.78 -0.89
CA HIS A 79 -10.53 15.33 -0.95
C HIS A 79 -10.60 14.61 0.40
N TYR A 80 -10.75 15.33 1.52
CA TYR A 80 -10.77 14.79 2.87
C TYR A 80 -11.86 15.50 3.67
N ALA A 81 -13.11 15.00 3.59
CA ALA A 81 -14.24 15.58 4.29
C ALA A 81 -14.07 15.58 5.81
N GLU A 82 -13.32 14.64 6.35
CA GLU A 82 -12.94 14.55 7.76
C GLU A 82 -12.03 15.69 8.23
N TRP A 83 -11.45 16.46 7.32
CA TRP A 83 -10.65 17.65 7.60
C TRP A 83 -11.43 18.97 7.49
N ILE A 84 -12.75 18.93 7.30
CA ILE A 84 -13.58 20.11 7.04
C ILE A 84 -13.43 21.19 8.12
N GLN A 85 -13.26 20.80 9.39
CA GLN A 85 -13.07 21.73 10.49
C GLN A 85 -11.83 22.59 10.29
N THR A 86 -10.68 21.98 9.96
CA THR A 86 -9.42 22.68 9.73
C THR A 86 -9.47 23.56 8.49
N TRP A 87 -9.94 23.02 7.37
CA TRP A 87 -10.02 23.79 6.12
C TRP A 87 -11.02 24.94 6.18
N GLY A 88 -12.11 24.73 6.92
CA GLY A 88 -13.08 25.78 7.18
C GLY A 88 -12.66 26.79 8.24
N LYS A 89 -11.60 26.48 9.00
CA LYS A 89 -11.20 27.21 10.21
C LYS A 89 -12.39 27.40 11.16
N ILE A 90 -13.17 26.31 11.33
CA ILE A 90 -14.42 26.34 12.09
C ILE A 90 -14.08 26.20 13.58
N PRO A 91 -14.47 27.18 14.42
CA PRO A 91 -14.26 27.07 15.86
C PRO A 91 -14.96 25.85 16.44
N SER A 92 -14.30 25.15 17.36
CA SER A 92 -14.75 23.88 17.90
C SER A 92 -16.16 23.92 18.47
N LYS A 93 -16.53 24.99 19.19
CA LYS A 93 -17.88 25.17 19.76
C LYS A 93 -18.93 25.25 18.64
N GLN A 94 -18.72 26.10 17.64
CA GLN A 94 -19.64 26.23 16.48
C GLN A 94 -19.77 24.91 15.71
N TYR A 95 -18.65 24.22 15.49
CA TYR A 95 -18.62 22.93 14.83
C TYR A 95 -19.53 21.91 15.51
N ALA A 96 -19.40 21.78 16.84
CA ALA A 96 -20.22 20.87 17.61
C ALA A 96 -21.70 21.29 17.68
N GLU A 97 -22.00 22.56 17.94
CA GLU A 97 -23.36 23.09 18.01
C GLU A 97 -24.14 22.85 16.72
N VAL A 98 -23.49 22.97 15.55
CA VAL A 98 -24.11 22.77 14.24
C VAL A 98 -24.25 21.30 13.87
N LEU A 99 -23.25 20.46 14.19
CA LEU A 99 -23.19 19.09 13.67
C LEU A 99 -23.77 18.02 14.61
N LYS A 100 -23.67 18.17 15.92
CA LYS A 100 -24.25 17.19 16.86
C LYS A 100 -25.76 16.95 16.64
N PRO A 101 -26.60 17.99 16.40
CA PRO A 101 -28.01 17.75 16.08
C PRO A 101 -28.25 16.99 14.77
N LYS A 102 -27.29 17.02 13.83
CA LYS A 102 -27.34 16.33 12.56
C LYS A 102 -26.76 14.91 12.59
N PHE A 103 -26.08 14.54 13.67
CA PHE A 103 -25.55 13.20 13.90
C PHE A 103 -26.62 12.35 14.58
N THR A 104 -27.62 11.90 13.81
CA THR A 104 -28.92 11.46 14.34
C THR A 104 -29.01 9.96 14.58
N LEU A 105 -28.10 9.15 14.03
CA LEU A 105 -28.05 7.68 14.17
C LEU A 105 -29.31 6.94 13.66
N ARG A 106 -30.12 7.55 12.77
CA ARG A 106 -31.38 6.96 12.31
C ARG A 106 -31.21 5.68 11.51
N SER A 107 -30.11 5.57 10.77
CA SER A 107 -29.76 4.42 9.94
C SER A 107 -28.63 3.58 10.55
N PHE A 108 -28.21 3.91 11.77
CA PHE A 108 -27.08 3.23 12.41
C PHE A 108 -27.46 1.82 12.86
N ASP A 109 -26.92 0.84 12.18
CA ASP A 109 -27.01 -0.58 12.54
C ASP A 109 -25.61 -1.24 12.45
N PRO A 110 -24.90 -1.37 13.60
CA PRO A 110 -23.56 -1.94 13.61
C PRO A 110 -23.52 -3.43 13.20
N LYS A 111 -24.64 -4.17 13.37
CA LYS A 111 -24.73 -5.56 12.93
C LYS A 111 -24.77 -5.66 11.40
N SER A 112 -25.54 -4.79 10.75
CA SER A 112 -25.53 -4.71 9.28
C SER A 112 -24.17 -4.32 8.72
N TRP A 113 -23.43 -3.40 9.38
CA TRP A 113 -22.06 -3.07 8.99
C TRP A 113 -21.13 -4.28 9.08
N ALA A 114 -21.17 -4.98 10.22
CA ALA A 114 -20.33 -6.16 10.45
C ALA A 114 -20.67 -7.31 9.47
N HIS A 115 -21.96 -7.54 9.22
CA HIS A 115 -22.43 -8.53 8.27
C HIS A 115 -21.96 -8.22 6.84
N LEU A 116 -22.08 -6.97 6.40
CA LEU A 116 -21.59 -6.52 5.08
C LEU A 116 -20.08 -6.76 4.95
N ALA A 117 -19.29 -6.36 5.95
CA ALA A 117 -17.84 -6.58 5.96
C ALA A 117 -17.48 -8.07 5.86
N LYS A 118 -18.18 -8.92 6.63
CA LYS A 118 -18.00 -10.37 6.59
C LYS A 118 -18.35 -10.96 5.23
N LYS A 119 -19.48 -10.54 4.64
CA LYS A 119 -19.93 -10.95 3.30
C LYS A 119 -18.93 -10.53 2.22
N THR A 120 -18.31 -9.36 2.35
CA THR A 120 -17.25 -8.86 1.47
C THR A 120 -15.97 -9.70 1.55
N GLY A 121 -15.78 -10.48 2.64
CA GLY A 121 -14.59 -11.30 2.87
C GLY A 121 -13.53 -10.63 3.73
N MET A 122 -13.83 -9.53 4.40
CA MET A 122 -12.91 -8.85 5.30
C MET A 122 -12.69 -9.67 6.58
N LYS A 123 -11.48 -9.62 7.14
CA LYS A 123 -11.08 -10.40 8.33
C LYS A 123 -10.89 -9.55 9.57
N TYR A 124 -10.71 -8.26 9.40
CA TYR A 124 -10.55 -7.31 10.50
C TYR A 124 -11.17 -5.97 10.12
N MET A 125 -11.37 -5.15 11.14
CA MET A 125 -11.87 -3.79 11.01
C MET A 125 -11.03 -2.86 11.89
N VAL A 126 -10.81 -1.64 11.41
CA VAL A 126 -10.26 -0.51 12.17
C VAL A 126 -11.29 0.62 12.16
N LEU A 127 -11.67 1.11 13.34
CA LEU A 127 -12.66 2.18 13.51
C LEU A 127 -11.99 3.44 14.06
N THR A 128 -12.31 4.60 13.53
CA THR A 128 -11.93 5.88 14.14
C THR A 128 -12.60 6.03 15.51
N SER A 129 -11.94 5.56 16.57
CA SER A 129 -12.44 5.74 17.94
C SER A 129 -12.50 7.22 18.32
N ARG A 130 -11.54 8.01 17.87
CA ARG A 130 -11.46 9.47 17.88
C ARG A 130 -10.59 9.94 16.73
N HIS A 131 -11.15 10.76 15.82
CA HIS A 131 -10.40 11.42 14.75
C HIS A 131 -9.86 12.78 15.22
N HIS A 132 -9.13 13.52 14.39
CA HIS A 132 -8.51 14.81 14.71
C HIS A 132 -9.48 15.86 15.25
N GLU A 133 -10.77 15.78 14.88
CA GLU A 133 -11.81 16.67 15.38
C GLU A 133 -12.10 16.53 16.89
N GLY A 134 -11.48 15.54 17.55
CA GLY A 134 -11.61 15.33 19.00
C GLY A 134 -12.91 14.67 19.47
N PHE A 135 -13.84 14.35 18.55
CA PHE A 135 -15.08 13.67 18.90
C PHE A 135 -14.85 12.17 19.11
N SER A 136 -15.05 11.71 20.36
CA SER A 136 -14.85 10.30 20.72
C SER A 136 -16.13 9.49 20.51
N LEU A 137 -16.05 8.38 19.76
CA LEU A 137 -17.16 7.42 19.62
C LEU A 137 -17.35 6.53 20.87
N PHE A 138 -16.42 6.60 21.82
CA PHE A 138 -16.46 5.86 23.11
C PHE A 138 -16.70 6.81 24.29
N ASN A 139 -17.25 6.27 25.36
CA ASN A 139 -17.57 7.03 26.58
C ASN A 139 -16.33 7.21 27.45
N SER A 140 -15.46 8.15 27.07
CA SER A 140 -14.26 8.48 27.83
C SER A 140 -14.60 9.10 29.18
N GLN A 141 -13.91 8.66 30.24
CA GLN A 141 -14.02 9.19 31.59
C GLN A 141 -12.88 10.15 31.95
N GLN A 142 -12.07 10.54 30.95
CA GLN A 142 -11.03 11.53 31.19
C GLN A 142 -11.63 12.87 31.56
N PRO A 143 -11.06 13.61 32.54
CA PRO A 143 -11.66 14.83 33.09
C PRO A 143 -12.05 15.87 32.03
N TYR A 144 -11.22 16.02 31.00
CA TYR A 144 -11.53 16.94 29.90
C TYR A 144 -12.73 16.45 29.08
N ALA A 145 -12.77 15.17 28.71
CA ALA A 145 -13.87 14.59 27.93
C ALA A 145 -15.21 14.67 28.65
N VAL A 146 -15.22 14.45 29.97
CA VAL A 146 -16.45 14.52 30.79
C VAL A 146 -16.99 15.95 30.91
N LYS A 147 -16.09 16.94 30.98
CA LYS A 147 -16.45 18.36 31.15
C LYS A 147 -16.82 19.04 29.83
N ASN A 148 -16.42 18.48 28.72
CA ASN A 148 -16.60 19.11 27.41
C ASN A 148 -17.76 18.47 26.65
N ASP A 149 -18.85 19.19 26.48
CA ASP A 149 -20.05 18.74 25.75
C ASP A 149 -19.79 18.41 24.26
N VAL A 150 -18.65 18.83 23.72
CA VAL A 150 -18.26 18.57 22.32
C VAL A 150 -17.68 17.19 22.14
N THR A 151 -17.07 16.60 23.17
CA THR A 151 -16.10 15.52 23.04
C THR A 151 -16.64 14.10 23.11
N GLY A 152 -17.92 13.83 23.06
CA GLY A 152 -18.28 12.43 23.18
C GLY A 152 -19.71 12.05 22.85
N THR A 153 -19.90 10.75 22.62
CA THR A 153 -21.19 10.14 22.32
C THR A 153 -22.14 10.11 23.52
N ALA A 154 -21.62 10.26 24.74
CA ALA A 154 -22.44 10.36 25.94
C ALA A 154 -23.48 11.51 25.91
N ASN A 155 -23.18 12.55 25.13
CA ASN A 155 -24.03 13.73 24.94
C ASN A 155 -24.87 13.69 23.66
N LEU A 156 -24.85 12.58 22.92
CA LEU A 156 -25.76 12.36 21.79
C LEU A 156 -27.14 11.89 22.25
N SER A 157 -28.14 12.05 21.38
CA SER A 157 -29.46 11.47 21.59
C SER A 157 -29.58 10.14 20.84
N PRO A 158 -30.02 9.05 21.52
CA PRO A 158 -30.31 8.91 22.94
C PRO A 158 -29.05 8.94 23.81
N LYS A 159 -29.13 9.62 24.96
CA LYS A 159 -28.01 9.73 25.91
C LYS A 159 -27.53 8.37 26.40
N GLY A 160 -26.22 8.26 26.62
CA GLY A 160 -25.59 7.10 27.22
C GLY A 160 -25.24 5.97 26.25
N ARG A 161 -25.49 6.11 24.95
CA ARG A 161 -24.98 5.13 23.96
C ARG A 161 -23.46 5.21 23.87
N ASP A 162 -22.84 4.05 23.78
CA ASP A 162 -21.42 3.88 23.52
C ASP A 162 -21.27 3.26 22.12
N LEU A 163 -21.20 4.12 21.11
CA LEU A 163 -21.19 3.69 19.71
C LEU A 163 -19.98 2.82 19.39
N TYR A 164 -18.83 3.14 19.98
CA TYR A 164 -17.63 2.35 19.83
C TYR A 164 -17.84 0.92 20.33
N ARG A 165 -18.41 0.75 21.53
CA ARG A 165 -18.73 -0.57 22.10
C ARG A 165 -19.66 -1.36 21.19
N GLU A 166 -20.75 -0.74 20.75
CA GLU A 166 -21.77 -1.40 19.92
C GLU A 166 -21.15 -1.92 18.60
N ILE A 167 -20.30 -1.12 17.95
CA ILE A 167 -19.60 -1.52 16.73
C ILE A 167 -18.61 -2.64 17.00
N MET A 168 -17.73 -2.49 18.01
CA MET A 168 -16.72 -3.48 18.34
C MET A 168 -17.33 -4.84 18.66
N GLU A 169 -18.44 -4.87 19.39
CA GLU A 169 -19.15 -6.10 19.73
C GLU A 169 -19.78 -6.75 18.50
N ALA A 170 -20.42 -5.97 17.61
CA ALA A 170 -21.01 -6.48 16.39
C ALA A 170 -19.96 -7.16 15.48
N PHE A 171 -18.78 -6.53 15.29
CA PHE A 171 -17.71 -7.12 14.49
C PHE A 171 -17.08 -8.36 15.13
N ARG A 172 -16.94 -8.39 16.47
CA ARG A 172 -16.50 -9.60 17.17
C ARG A 172 -17.48 -10.76 17.06
N GLN A 173 -18.79 -10.49 17.07
CA GLN A 173 -19.83 -11.51 16.86
C GLN A 173 -19.73 -12.15 15.48
N GLU A 174 -19.31 -11.42 14.46
CA GLU A 174 -19.01 -11.96 13.12
C GLU A 174 -17.64 -12.68 13.06
N GLY A 175 -16.91 -12.80 14.17
CA GLY A 175 -15.60 -13.46 14.25
C GLY A 175 -14.46 -12.66 13.67
N MET A 176 -14.61 -11.36 13.50
CA MET A 176 -13.59 -10.47 12.96
C MET A 176 -12.64 -9.97 14.06
N LYS A 177 -11.41 -9.65 13.65
CA LYS A 177 -10.47 -8.90 14.48
C LYS A 177 -10.86 -7.43 14.50
N VAL A 178 -10.59 -6.73 15.59
CA VAL A 178 -11.02 -5.34 15.78
C VAL A 178 -9.86 -4.45 16.17
N GLY A 179 -9.77 -3.29 15.51
CA GLY A 179 -8.76 -2.28 15.71
C GLY A 179 -9.36 -0.91 16.07
N ALA A 180 -8.63 -0.15 16.86
CA ALA A 180 -8.93 1.24 17.17
C ALA A 180 -7.94 2.15 16.45
N TYR A 181 -8.43 2.94 15.50
CA TYR A 181 -7.73 4.14 15.08
C TYR A 181 -7.86 5.20 16.18
N TYR A 182 -6.79 5.86 16.49
CA TYR A 182 -6.74 6.92 17.48
C TYR A 182 -5.85 8.07 17.02
N SER A 183 -6.43 9.24 16.81
CA SER A 183 -5.67 10.43 16.45
C SER A 183 -4.78 10.88 17.60
N LEU A 184 -3.50 11.12 17.32
CA LEU A 184 -2.57 11.77 18.25
C LEU A 184 -2.81 13.28 18.33
N LEU A 185 -3.45 13.87 17.31
CA LEU A 185 -3.94 15.24 17.34
C LEU A 185 -5.34 15.32 17.95
N ASP A 186 -5.66 16.51 18.47
CA ASP A 186 -7.00 16.85 18.93
C ASP A 186 -7.22 18.35 18.73
N TRP A 187 -8.12 18.68 17.79
CA TRP A 187 -8.47 20.08 17.49
C TRP A 187 -9.38 20.72 18.56
N GLN A 188 -9.85 19.93 19.54
CA GLN A 188 -10.69 20.39 20.62
C GLN A 188 -9.93 20.63 21.92
N HIS A 189 -8.94 19.75 22.22
CA HIS A 189 -8.26 19.79 23.52
C HIS A 189 -7.34 21.03 23.62
N PRO A 190 -7.51 21.91 24.62
CA PRO A 190 -6.77 23.17 24.71
C PRO A 190 -5.26 23.00 24.81
N ASP A 191 -4.79 21.87 25.35
CA ASP A 191 -3.37 21.56 25.50
C ASP A 191 -2.77 20.83 24.30
N SER A 192 -3.59 20.51 23.28
CA SER A 192 -3.09 20.05 21.99
C SER A 192 -2.57 21.22 21.18
N TYR A 193 -1.33 21.12 20.71
CA TYR A 193 -0.65 22.23 20.03
C TYR A 193 -1.35 22.73 18.76
N GLU A 194 -2.19 21.90 18.12
CA GLU A 194 -2.94 22.29 16.91
C GLU A 194 -4.33 22.87 17.21
N ALA A 195 -4.94 22.60 18.36
CA ALA A 195 -6.20 23.20 18.76
C ALA A 195 -6.09 24.73 18.84
N PHE A 196 -4.93 25.23 19.19
CA PHE A 196 -4.62 26.66 19.25
C PHE A 196 -4.84 27.39 17.91
N GLN A 197 -4.63 26.73 16.80
CA GLN A 197 -4.83 27.33 15.47
C GLN A 197 -6.32 27.53 15.13
N LEU A 198 -7.19 26.65 15.64
CA LEU A 198 -8.64 26.68 15.39
C LEU A 198 -9.42 27.46 16.46
N ASN A 199 -8.86 27.59 17.65
CA ASN A 199 -9.49 28.26 18.78
C ASN A 199 -8.59 29.39 19.34
N PRO A 200 -8.28 30.44 18.53
CA PRO A 200 -7.32 31.48 18.90
C PRO A 200 -7.73 32.33 20.09
N ASN A 201 -8.96 32.19 20.60
CA ASN A 201 -9.52 32.98 21.70
C ASN A 201 -9.79 32.14 22.97
N VAL A 202 -9.10 31.03 23.16
CA VAL A 202 -9.15 30.34 24.45
C VAL A 202 -8.29 31.10 25.45
N ASP A 203 -8.87 32.16 26.01
CA ASP A 203 -8.48 32.96 27.20
C ASP A 203 -7.00 32.88 27.63
N ASN A 204 -6.05 33.36 26.82
CA ASN A 204 -4.60 33.35 27.11
C ASN A 204 -4.03 32.01 27.61
N HIS A 205 -4.75 30.88 27.37
CA HIS A 205 -4.29 29.56 27.74
C HIS A 205 -3.00 29.23 26.98
N GLN A 206 -1.99 28.79 27.72
CA GLN A 206 -0.76 28.25 27.14
C GLN A 206 -0.87 26.73 27.12
N PRO A 207 -0.80 26.07 25.95
CA PRO A 207 -0.90 24.61 25.86
C PRO A 207 0.15 23.92 26.74
N ASP A 208 -0.31 22.99 27.57
CA ASP A 208 0.55 22.12 28.40
C ASP A 208 0.60 20.73 27.78
N HIS A 209 1.66 20.45 27.06
CA HIS A 209 1.85 19.18 26.35
C HIS A 209 1.87 17.96 27.28
N GLU A 210 2.33 18.10 28.52
CA GLU A 210 2.32 16.99 29.48
C GLU A 210 0.90 16.66 29.94
N GLN A 211 0.02 17.64 30.12
CA GLN A 211 -1.38 17.39 30.39
C GLN A 211 -2.08 16.72 29.19
N TYR A 212 -1.76 17.15 27.97
CA TYR A 212 -2.28 16.50 26.77
C TYR A 212 -1.80 15.05 26.66
N LYS A 213 -0.53 14.76 26.93
CA LYS A 213 0.00 13.38 26.97
C LYS A 213 -0.73 12.51 28.01
N ALA A 214 -1.02 13.07 29.19
CA ALA A 214 -1.77 12.37 30.23
C ALA A 214 -3.20 12.03 29.78
N TYR A 215 -3.87 12.97 29.08
CA TYR A 215 -5.19 12.75 28.48
C TYR A 215 -5.15 11.65 27.40
N LEU A 216 -4.18 11.73 26.47
CA LEU A 216 -3.96 10.76 25.42
C LEU A 216 -3.73 9.35 25.99
N TYR A 217 -2.80 9.23 26.95
CA TYR A 217 -2.53 7.97 27.64
C TYR A 217 -3.79 7.41 28.32
N GLY A 218 -4.54 8.28 29.02
CA GLY A 218 -5.77 7.90 29.70
C GLY A 218 -6.83 7.33 28.75
N GLN A 219 -7.03 7.96 27.61
CA GLN A 219 -7.97 7.47 26.58
C GLN A 219 -7.50 6.16 25.92
N ILE A 220 -6.22 6.01 25.60
CA ILE A 220 -5.67 4.74 25.10
C ILE A 220 -5.83 3.62 26.12
N LYS A 221 -5.61 3.90 27.39
CA LYS A 221 -5.86 2.95 28.50
C LYS A 221 -7.32 2.52 28.55
N GLU A 222 -8.26 3.46 28.43
CA GLU A 222 -9.71 3.16 28.39
C GLU A 222 -10.05 2.23 27.23
N LEU A 223 -9.57 2.52 26.02
CA LEU A 223 -9.77 1.69 24.84
C LEU A 223 -9.21 0.27 25.04
N ALA A 224 -8.02 0.16 25.67
CA ALA A 224 -7.36 -1.12 25.89
C ALA A 224 -7.98 -1.95 27.01
N GLN A 225 -8.59 -1.33 28.03
CA GLN A 225 -9.07 -2.05 29.23
C GLN A 225 -10.59 -2.21 29.29
N ASN A 226 -11.37 -1.27 28.74
CA ASN A 226 -12.81 -1.22 28.98
C ASN A 226 -13.65 -1.84 27.86
N TYR A 227 -13.04 -2.18 26.71
CA TYR A 227 -13.73 -2.62 25.51
C TYR A 227 -13.40 -4.06 25.08
N GLY A 228 -12.85 -4.86 26.00
CA GLY A 228 -12.48 -6.25 25.76
C GLY A 228 -11.23 -6.37 24.88
N ARG A 229 -11.14 -7.46 24.08
CA ARG A 229 -9.96 -7.70 23.26
C ARG A 229 -9.85 -6.65 22.14
N LEU A 230 -8.70 -6.00 22.09
CA LEU A 230 -8.28 -5.11 21.01
C LEU A 230 -7.14 -5.79 20.25
N ASP A 231 -7.33 -6.04 18.96
CA ASP A 231 -6.36 -6.76 18.15
C ASP A 231 -5.35 -5.81 17.50
N MET A 232 -5.69 -4.52 17.31
CA MET A 232 -4.83 -3.50 16.72
C MET A 232 -5.08 -2.12 17.34
N LEU A 233 -4.00 -1.40 17.67
CA LEU A 233 -4.04 0.04 17.88
C LEU A 233 -3.44 0.73 16.65
N TRP A 234 -4.18 1.69 16.11
CA TRP A 234 -3.83 2.43 14.91
C TRP A 234 -3.69 3.93 15.24
N PRO A 235 -2.58 4.36 15.93
CA PRO A 235 -2.29 5.77 16.13
C PRO A 235 -2.14 6.49 14.80
N ASP A 236 -2.43 7.77 14.76
CA ASP A 236 -2.29 8.57 13.54
C ASP A 236 -1.81 9.99 13.81
N PHE A 237 -1.02 10.48 12.88
CA PHE A 237 -0.53 11.85 12.76
C PHE A 237 0.60 12.22 13.73
N SER A 238 1.80 11.78 13.40
CA SER A 238 3.03 12.32 13.98
C SER A 238 3.72 13.29 13.01
N SER A 239 4.46 14.23 13.56
CA SER A 239 5.31 15.18 12.83
C SER A 239 6.76 15.03 13.27
N LYS A 240 7.69 15.66 12.55
CA LYS A 240 9.11 15.67 12.96
C LYS A 240 9.36 16.28 14.34
N GLN A 241 8.47 17.15 14.80
CA GLN A 241 8.56 17.80 16.11
C GLN A 241 7.89 16.95 17.20
N HIS A 242 6.87 16.17 16.83
CA HIS A 242 6.07 15.37 17.76
C HIS A 242 6.00 13.94 17.24
N GLU A 243 6.97 13.10 17.64
CA GLU A 243 7.03 11.68 17.35
C GLU A 243 7.66 10.90 18.49
N GLY A 244 7.39 9.62 18.59
CA GLY A 244 7.96 8.72 19.58
C GLY A 244 7.73 9.20 21.01
N GLU A 245 8.80 9.51 21.73
CA GLU A 245 8.72 9.94 23.14
C GLU A 245 8.03 11.29 23.37
N ALA A 246 7.90 12.14 22.34
CA ALA A 246 7.06 13.32 22.45
C ALA A 246 5.59 12.99 22.72
N TRP A 247 5.14 11.76 22.39
CA TRP A 247 3.82 11.22 22.75
C TRP A 247 3.82 10.34 24.01
N GLY A 248 4.97 10.12 24.66
CA GLY A 248 5.12 9.17 25.77
C GLY A 248 5.04 7.71 25.33
N THR A 249 5.48 7.41 24.13
CA THR A 249 5.29 6.12 23.45
C THR A 249 5.82 4.94 24.27
N LYS A 250 6.98 5.07 24.92
CA LYS A 250 7.55 4.00 25.77
C LYS A 250 6.60 3.61 26.90
N HIS A 251 6.03 4.60 27.58
CA HIS A 251 5.08 4.36 28.68
C HIS A 251 3.81 3.70 28.15
N ILE A 252 3.24 4.24 27.06
CA ILE A 252 2.05 3.68 26.42
C ILE A 252 2.27 2.21 26.03
N LEU A 253 3.35 1.90 25.30
CA LEU A 253 3.61 0.55 24.80
C LEU A 253 3.94 -0.44 25.91
N THR A 254 4.66 0.00 26.96
CA THR A 254 4.99 -0.84 28.11
C THR A 254 3.72 -1.34 28.83
N ASP A 255 2.71 -0.51 28.91
CA ASP A 255 1.47 -0.89 29.57
C ASP A 255 0.49 -1.56 28.60
N LEU A 256 0.46 -1.12 27.34
CA LEU A 256 -0.41 -1.69 26.31
C LEU A 256 -0.16 -3.20 26.11
N ILE A 257 1.11 -3.63 26.06
CA ILE A 257 1.45 -5.06 25.92
C ILE A 257 1.01 -5.90 27.13
N LYS A 258 0.96 -5.30 28.31
CA LYS A 258 0.43 -5.98 29.51
C LYS A 258 -1.08 -6.11 29.47
N TRP A 259 -1.79 -5.06 29.02
CA TRP A 259 -3.24 -5.07 28.93
C TRP A 259 -3.76 -5.91 27.77
N GLN A 260 -3.06 -5.87 26.63
CA GLN A 260 -3.42 -6.52 25.37
C GLN A 260 -2.21 -7.26 24.77
N PRO A 261 -1.85 -8.46 25.30
CA PRO A 261 -0.59 -9.15 24.92
C PRO A 261 -0.51 -9.57 23.45
N ASN A 262 -1.62 -9.61 22.73
CA ASN A 262 -1.68 -10.00 21.32
C ASN A 262 -1.95 -8.81 20.37
N ILE A 263 -1.91 -7.57 20.88
CA ILE A 263 -2.15 -6.38 20.08
C ILE A 263 -0.99 -6.13 19.11
N ILE A 264 -1.32 -5.62 17.93
CA ILE A 264 -0.33 -5.05 17.00
C ILE A 264 -0.52 -3.54 16.91
N ILE A 265 0.55 -2.83 16.60
CA ILE A 265 0.49 -1.38 16.37
C ILE A 265 1.08 -1.03 15.00
N ASN A 266 0.56 0.06 14.42
CA ASN A 266 1.16 0.63 13.23
C ASN A 266 2.36 1.54 13.59
N ASN A 267 3.00 2.08 12.56
CA ASN A 267 4.20 2.90 12.69
C ASN A 267 3.92 4.40 12.95
N ARG A 268 2.65 4.83 13.13
CA ARG A 268 2.31 6.26 13.12
C ARG A 268 2.45 6.99 14.46
N PHE A 269 2.97 6.34 15.50
CA PHE A 269 3.57 7.08 16.62
C PHE A 269 4.85 7.81 16.18
N TRP A 270 5.41 7.45 15.03
CA TRP A 270 6.61 8.05 14.43
C TRP A 270 6.28 8.67 13.10
N ASN A 271 7.11 9.61 12.67
CA ASN A 271 6.92 10.31 11.42
C ASN A 271 7.37 9.47 10.21
N GLY A 272 6.61 9.58 9.11
CA GLY A 272 6.85 8.86 7.87
C GLY A 272 6.10 7.53 7.77
N LEU A 273 5.36 7.36 6.67
CA LEU A 273 4.46 6.25 6.47
C LEU A 273 5.16 4.89 6.24
N GLU A 274 6.44 4.94 5.89
CA GLU A 274 7.29 3.76 5.62
C GLU A 274 8.41 3.60 6.66
N ASN A 275 8.34 4.33 7.78
CA ASN A 275 9.31 4.14 8.86
C ASN A 275 9.19 2.72 9.45
N LYS A 276 10.29 2.19 9.98
CA LYS A 276 10.39 0.80 10.47
C LYS A 276 10.01 0.62 11.94
N ASN A 277 9.42 1.61 12.56
CA ASN A 277 8.94 1.52 13.93
C ASN A 277 7.53 0.91 13.96
N GLY A 278 7.13 0.36 15.08
CA GLY A 278 5.87 -0.37 15.20
C GLY A 278 5.92 -1.78 14.58
N ASP A 279 4.77 -2.43 14.48
CA ASP A 279 4.65 -3.77 13.89
C ASP A 279 4.39 -3.72 12.38
N ILE A 280 3.71 -2.68 11.89
CA ILE A 280 3.33 -2.54 10.48
C ILE A 280 3.59 -1.12 9.95
N GLY A 281 4.07 -1.02 8.71
CA GLY A 281 4.11 0.22 7.94
C GLY A 281 2.75 0.50 7.30
N THR A 282 2.44 1.78 7.09
CA THR A 282 1.11 2.21 6.62
C THR A 282 1.17 3.24 5.50
N PRO A 283 1.65 2.89 4.29
CA PRO A 283 1.47 3.74 3.12
C PRO A 283 -0.02 4.07 2.93
N GLU A 284 -0.32 5.27 2.43
CA GLU A 284 -1.68 5.79 2.37
C GLU A 284 -2.04 6.21 0.95
N LYS A 285 -3.10 5.60 0.39
CA LYS A 285 -3.61 5.81 -0.97
C LYS A 285 -2.62 5.48 -2.10
N TYR A 286 -1.45 4.93 -1.79
CA TYR A 286 -0.49 4.46 -2.78
C TYR A 286 0.11 3.11 -2.38
N ILE A 287 0.52 2.34 -3.36
CA ILE A 287 1.18 1.04 -3.16
C ILE A 287 2.66 1.23 -3.49
N PRO A 288 3.58 1.00 -2.54
CA PRO A 288 5.01 1.09 -2.85
C PRO A 288 5.38 0.17 -4.02
N PRO A 289 6.26 0.61 -4.95
CA PRO A 289 6.58 -0.14 -6.17
C PRO A 289 6.98 -1.58 -5.94
N THR A 290 7.79 -1.83 -4.92
CA THR A 290 8.30 -3.16 -4.54
C THR A 290 7.65 -3.71 -3.26
N GLY A 291 6.52 -3.12 -2.81
CA GLY A 291 6.05 -3.31 -1.45
C GLY A 291 7.00 -2.67 -0.44
N LEU A 292 6.96 -3.11 0.81
CA LEU A 292 7.92 -2.75 1.86
C LEU A 292 8.73 -3.99 2.25
N PRO A 293 9.83 -4.30 1.54
CA PRO A 293 10.65 -5.48 1.85
C PRO A 293 11.17 -5.42 3.28
N GLY A 294 11.00 -6.55 3.99
CA GLY A 294 11.50 -6.66 5.34
C GLY A 294 10.59 -6.07 6.42
N MET A 295 9.35 -5.72 6.08
CA MET A 295 8.40 -5.14 7.01
C MET A 295 7.00 -5.67 6.72
N TYR A 296 6.18 -5.88 7.76
CA TYR A 296 4.75 -6.06 7.59
C TYR A 296 4.14 -4.70 7.28
N TRP A 297 3.13 -4.67 6.43
CA TRP A 297 2.50 -3.42 6.04
C TRP A 297 1.06 -3.60 5.57
N GLU A 298 0.32 -2.53 5.67
CA GLU A 298 -0.99 -2.40 5.04
C GLU A 298 -1.11 -1.06 4.32
N VAL A 299 -1.93 -0.99 3.30
CA VAL A 299 -2.26 0.25 2.65
C VAL A 299 -3.73 0.55 2.82
N SER A 300 -4.05 1.78 3.26
CA SER A 300 -5.43 2.26 3.30
C SER A 300 -5.80 2.91 1.96
N HIS A 301 -6.95 2.50 1.41
CA HIS A 301 -7.53 3.08 0.21
C HIS A 301 -8.99 3.44 0.41
N THR A 302 -9.43 4.52 -0.23
CA THR A 302 -10.83 4.95 -0.30
C THR A 302 -11.51 4.42 -1.57
N MET A 303 -12.82 4.22 -1.52
CA MET A 303 -13.61 3.86 -2.72
C MET A 303 -13.92 5.08 -3.59
N ASN A 304 -13.94 6.28 -3.00
CA ASN A 304 -14.01 7.59 -3.65
C ASN A 304 -12.75 8.40 -3.32
N GLU A 305 -12.81 9.73 -3.17
CA GLU A 305 -11.64 10.55 -2.83
C GLU A 305 -11.46 10.76 -1.32
N SER A 306 -12.56 10.73 -0.53
CA SER A 306 -12.58 11.05 0.89
C SER A 306 -12.58 9.80 1.77
N TYR A 307 -11.97 9.87 2.97
CA TYR A 307 -12.15 8.84 4.01
C TYR A 307 -13.49 9.04 4.73
N GLY A 308 -13.77 10.24 5.22
CA GLY A 308 -15.06 10.58 5.78
C GLY A 308 -16.14 10.74 4.71
N TYR A 309 -17.40 10.63 5.09
CA TYR A 309 -18.52 10.83 4.18
C TYR A 309 -18.52 12.24 3.55
N SER A 310 -18.65 12.29 2.24
CA SER A 310 -18.89 13.52 1.48
C SER A 310 -20.04 13.32 0.50
N ALA A 311 -21.11 14.08 0.67
CA ALA A 311 -22.28 14.03 -0.22
C ALA A 311 -21.96 14.54 -1.64
N HIS A 312 -20.86 15.30 -1.79
CA HIS A 312 -20.46 15.91 -3.06
C HIS A 312 -19.40 15.10 -3.80
N ASP A 313 -18.79 14.11 -3.14
CA ASP A 313 -17.80 13.25 -3.76
C ASP A 313 -18.49 12.10 -4.48
N GLN A 314 -18.67 12.28 -5.78
CA GLN A 314 -19.25 11.28 -6.67
C GLN A 314 -18.19 10.55 -7.50
N ASN A 315 -16.90 10.75 -7.18
CA ASN A 315 -15.77 10.18 -7.92
C ASN A 315 -15.46 8.75 -7.45
N TRP A 316 -16.43 7.86 -7.59
CA TRP A 316 -16.29 6.47 -7.17
C TRP A 316 -15.38 5.68 -8.11
N LYS A 317 -14.41 4.99 -7.54
CA LYS A 317 -13.56 4.04 -8.28
C LYS A 317 -14.41 2.87 -8.76
N SER A 318 -14.18 2.42 -9.98
CA SER A 318 -14.84 1.22 -10.49
C SER A 318 -14.42 -0.04 -9.71
N PHE A 319 -15.27 -1.05 -9.70
CA PHE A 319 -14.95 -2.35 -9.10
C PHE A 319 -13.64 -2.96 -9.66
N PRO A 320 -13.37 -2.97 -11.00
CA PRO A 320 -12.09 -3.44 -11.52
C PRO A 320 -10.88 -2.65 -10.96
N LYS A 321 -11.02 -1.32 -10.79
CA LYS A 321 -9.94 -0.51 -10.21
C LYS A 321 -9.66 -0.86 -8.74
N ILE A 322 -10.70 -1.07 -7.94
CA ILE A 322 -10.55 -1.51 -6.54
C ILE A 322 -9.90 -2.91 -6.49
N MET A 323 -10.33 -3.83 -7.36
CA MET A 323 -9.74 -5.17 -7.43
C MET A 323 -8.27 -5.13 -7.84
N GLN A 324 -7.89 -4.24 -8.76
CA GLN A 324 -6.49 -4.03 -9.14
C GLN A 324 -5.66 -3.61 -7.92
N LEU A 325 -6.10 -2.57 -7.19
CA LEU A 325 -5.41 -2.08 -5.99
C LEU A 325 -5.31 -3.17 -4.91
N PHE A 326 -6.39 -3.91 -4.69
CA PHE A 326 -6.44 -5.00 -3.72
C PHE A 326 -5.43 -6.11 -4.06
N VAL A 327 -5.52 -6.66 -5.26
CA VAL A 327 -4.66 -7.78 -5.69
C VAL A 327 -3.21 -7.34 -5.80
N GLU A 328 -2.94 -6.14 -6.30
CA GLU A 328 -1.59 -5.56 -6.33
C GLU A 328 -0.98 -5.49 -4.94
N THR A 329 -1.71 -4.97 -3.95
CA THR A 329 -1.27 -4.89 -2.56
C THR A 329 -0.88 -6.27 -2.02
N VAL A 330 -1.77 -7.26 -2.17
CA VAL A 330 -1.52 -8.62 -1.66
C VAL A 330 -0.36 -9.28 -2.41
N SER A 331 -0.25 -9.06 -3.72
CA SER A 331 0.85 -9.59 -4.54
C SER A 331 2.22 -9.05 -4.13
N LYS A 332 2.26 -7.90 -3.46
CA LYS A 332 3.48 -7.29 -2.88
C LYS A 332 3.66 -7.58 -1.39
N GLY A 333 2.83 -8.48 -0.84
CA GLY A 333 2.91 -8.95 0.55
C GLY A 333 2.22 -8.08 1.58
N GLY A 334 1.50 -7.03 1.17
CA GLY A 334 0.74 -6.14 2.04
C GLY A 334 -0.66 -6.63 2.37
N ASN A 335 -1.29 -5.96 3.32
CA ASN A 335 -2.72 -6.06 3.59
C ASN A 335 -3.45 -4.86 2.97
N PHE A 336 -4.65 -5.08 2.47
CA PHE A 336 -5.48 -4.05 1.89
C PHE A 336 -6.56 -3.63 2.89
N LEU A 337 -6.53 -2.35 3.32
CA LEU A 337 -7.46 -1.75 4.27
C LEU A 337 -8.39 -0.81 3.50
N LEU A 338 -9.57 -1.30 3.13
CA LEU A 338 -10.53 -0.57 2.32
C LEU A 338 -11.48 0.25 3.18
N ASN A 339 -11.59 1.54 2.90
CA ASN A 339 -12.34 2.48 3.71
C ASN A 339 -13.82 2.62 3.31
N VAL A 340 -14.66 2.76 4.31
CA VAL A 340 -16.02 3.31 4.20
C VAL A 340 -16.17 4.53 5.10
N GLY A 341 -16.92 5.53 4.62
CA GLY A 341 -17.34 6.70 5.40
C GLY A 341 -18.86 6.68 5.55
N PRO A 342 -19.43 6.17 6.66
CA PRO A 342 -20.85 6.28 6.91
C PRO A 342 -21.28 7.75 7.06
N ASP A 343 -22.52 8.08 6.68
CA ASP A 343 -23.08 9.40 6.84
C ASP A 343 -23.43 9.74 8.30
N GLY A 344 -23.95 10.93 8.55
CA GLY A 344 -24.34 11.37 9.90
C GLY A 344 -25.50 10.60 10.52
N ASP A 345 -26.26 9.87 9.73
CA ASP A 345 -27.33 8.97 10.19
C ASP A 345 -26.81 7.53 10.45
N GLY A 346 -25.56 7.24 10.08
CA GLY A 346 -24.94 5.91 10.20
C GLY A 346 -25.18 5.01 8.98
N GLY A 347 -25.68 5.56 7.87
CA GLY A 347 -25.85 4.82 6.62
C GLY A 347 -24.53 4.68 5.84
N ILE A 348 -24.22 3.49 5.35
CA ILE A 348 -23.11 3.31 4.39
C ILE A 348 -23.62 3.71 3.01
N PRO A 349 -22.91 4.60 2.26
CA PRO A 349 -23.31 5.01 0.93
C PRO A 349 -23.56 3.83 -0.01
N GLU A 350 -24.65 3.88 -0.75
CA GLU A 350 -25.07 2.77 -1.62
C GLU A 350 -24.02 2.36 -2.67
N PRO A 351 -23.25 3.29 -3.32
CA PRO A 351 -22.16 2.87 -4.20
C PRO A 351 -21.05 2.05 -3.49
N ALA A 352 -20.76 2.37 -2.22
CA ALA A 352 -19.81 1.59 -1.43
C ALA A 352 -20.34 0.18 -1.14
N VAL A 353 -21.62 0.07 -0.78
CA VAL A 353 -22.28 -1.24 -0.56
C VAL A 353 -22.18 -2.11 -1.82
N ARG A 354 -22.50 -1.56 -3.00
CA ARG A 354 -22.39 -2.30 -4.27
C ARG A 354 -20.97 -2.79 -4.57
N ILE A 355 -19.98 -1.94 -4.38
CA ILE A 355 -18.57 -2.33 -4.58
C ILE A 355 -18.20 -3.46 -3.61
N MET A 356 -18.57 -3.35 -2.34
CA MET A 356 -18.31 -4.37 -1.32
C MET A 356 -18.98 -5.70 -1.66
N GLU A 357 -20.21 -5.69 -2.15
CA GLU A 357 -20.92 -6.91 -2.58
C GLU A 357 -20.23 -7.57 -3.78
N GLN A 358 -19.81 -6.79 -4.78
CA GLN A 358 -19.06 -7.31 -5.94
C GLN A 358 -17.73 -7.95 -5.50
N ILE A 359 -17.01 -7.32 -4.57
CA ILE A 359 -15.79 -7.94 -3.97
C ILE A 359 -16.15 -9.24 -3.29
N GLY A 360 -17.23 -9.26 -2.50
CA GLY A 360 -17.70 -10.46 -1.80
C GLY A 360 -18.03 -11.62 -2.75
N ASP A 361 -18.67 -11.34 -3.87
CA ASP A 361 -18.97 -12.36 -4.87
C ASP A 361 -17.71 -12.94 -5.52
N TRP A 362 -16.71 -12.09 -5.81
CA TRP A 362 -15.41 -12.54 -6.30
C TRP A 362 -14.66 -13.37 -5.23
N MET A 363 -14.66 -12.91 -3.97
CA MET A 363 -13.98 -13.57 -2.85
C MET A 363 -14.56 -14.93 -2.51
N LYS A 364 -15.85 -15.17 -2.67
CA LYS A 364 -16.47 -16.50 -2.47
C LYS A 364 -15.80 -17.60 -3.30
N ILE A 365 -15.29 -17.23 -4.48
CA ILE A 365 -14.66 -18.17 -5.43
C ILE A 365 -13.14 -18.16 -5.27
N ASN A 366 -12.56 -16.98 -5.05
CA ASN A 366 -11.12 -16.76 -5.24
C ASN A 366 -10.35 -16.53 -3.94
N SER A 367 -10.97 -16.63 -2.77
CA SER A 367 -10.32 -16.29 -1.49
C SER A 367 -9.07 -17.12 -1.16
N GLU A 368 -8.95 -18.35 -1.70
CA GLU A 368 -7.73 -19.16 -1.58
C GLU A 368 -6.49 -18.44 -2.14
N SER A 369 -6.67 -17.63 -3.19
CA SER A 369 -5.59 -16.86 -3.84
C SER A 369 -5.19 -15.60 -3.09
N ILE A 370 -5.89 -15.29 -1.98
CA ILE A 370 -5.69 -14.08 -1.17
C ILE A 370 -5.21 -14.42 0.24
N TYR A 371 -6.03 -15.16 1.01
CA TYR A 371 -5.74 -15.39 2.42
C TYR A 371 -4.51 -16.28 2.64
N GLY A 372 -3.62 -15.82 3.53
CA GLY A 372 -2.40 -16.54 3.90
C GLY A 372 -1.40 -16.73 2.75
N THR A 373 -1.57 -15.97 1.66
CA THR A 373 -0.58 -15.98 0.57
C THR A 373 0.61 -15.10 0.92
N THR A 374 1.73 -15.33 0.25
CA THR A 374 2.92 -14.50 0.33
C THR A 374 3.10 -13.69 -0.96
N ALA A 375 4.04 -12.74 -0.93
CA ALA A 375 4.36 -11.89 -2.06
C ALA A 375 4.71 -12.71 -3.31
N SER A 376 4.43 -12.11 -4.47
CA SER A 376 4.82 -12.63 -5.78
C SER A 376 6.31 -12.97 -5.84
N PRO A 377 6.69 -14.08 -6.45
CA PRO A 377 8.09 -14.34 -6.75
C PRO A 377 8.59 -13.51 -7.95
N PHE A 378 7.68 -12.87 -8.70
CA PHE A 378 8.00 -12.07 -9.89
C PHE A 378 8.06 -10.58 -9.53
N GLN A 379 8.99 -9.86 -10.16
CA GLN A 379 9.13 -8.43 -9.98
C GLN A 379 7.95 -7.66 -10.60
N ALA A 380 7.60 -7.96 -11.84
CA ALA A 380 6.45 -7.40 -12.55
C ALA A 380 5.94 -8.38 -13.61
N LEU A 381 4.66 -8.26 -13.95
CA LEU A 381 3.97 -9.08 -14.95
C LEU A 381 3.07 -8.18 -15.79
N ASP A 382 3.15 -8.28 -17.10
CA ASP A 382 2.44 -7.37 -18.03
C ASP A 382 0.94 -7.63 -18.12
N TRP A 383 0.48 -8.80 -17.65
CA TRP A 383 -0.91 -9.25 -17.71
C TRP A 383 -1.65 -9.20 -16.36
N GLY A 384 -0.96 -8.85 -15.28
CA GLY A 384 -1.57 -8.80 -13.97
C GLY A 384 -0.61 -9.05 -12.81
N TYR A 385 -1.04 -9.82 -11.83
CA TYR A 385 -0.32 -10.04 -10.57
C TYR A 385 -0.26 -11.51 -10.20
N CYS A 386 0.65 -11.85 -9.28
CA CYS A 386 0.77 -13.21 -8.75
C CYS A 386 0.82 -13.19 -7.22
N THR A 387 0.18 -14.15 -6.60
CA THR A 387 0.37 -14.51 -5.20
C THR A 387 0.79 -15.97 -5.10
N GLN A 388 1.35 -16.40 -3.97
CA GLN A 388 1.81 -17.78 -3.84
C GLN A 388 1.52 -18.36 -2.45
N LYS A 389 1.25 -19.67 -2.41
CA LYS A 389 1.02 -20.42 -1.17
C LYS A 389 1.25 -21.92 -1.42
N ASN A 390 2.06 -22.58 -0.61
CA ASN A 390 2.21 -24.04 -0.59
C ASN A 390 2.49 -24.69 -1.96
N GLY A 391 3.42 -24.17 -2.75
CA GLY A 391 3.77 -24.70 -4.07
C GLY A 391 2.77 -24.35 -5.18
N LYS A 392 1.80 -23.51 -4.89
CA LYS A 392 0.86 -22.95 -5.87
C LYS A 392 1.19 -21.50 -6.17
N LEU A 393 1.14 -21.13 -7.43
CA LEU A 393 1.13 -19.77 -7.93
C LEU A 393 -0.30 -19.44 -8.36
N TYR A 394 -0.84 -18.34 -7.86
CA TYR A 394 -2.16 -17.83 -8.24
C TYR A 394 -1.95 -16.64 -9.17
N LEU A 395 -2.22 -16.84 -10.45
CA LEU A 395 -2.08 -15.83 -11.50
C LEU A 395 -3.39 -15.06 -11.59
N HIS A 396 -3.39 -13.80 -11.16
CA HIS A 396 -4.53 -12.89 -11.25
C HIS A 396 -4.43 -12.12 -12.56
N VAL A 397 -5.18 -12.56 -13.57
CA VAL A 397 -5.12 -12.02 -14.92
C VAL A 397 -6.11 -10.87 -15.05
N PHE A 398 -5.58 -9.67 -15.23
CA PHE A 398 -6.33 -8.44 -15.51
C PHE A 398 -6.38 -8.16 -17.01
N ASP A 399 -5.27 -8.37 -17.71
CA ASP A 399 -5.14 -8.15 -19.13
C ASP A 399 -4.83 -9.46 -19.83
N ARG A 400 -5.71 -9.87 -20.76
CA ARG A 400 -5.48 -11.07 -21.54
C ARG A 400 -4.37 -10.80 -22.57
N PRO A 401 -3.27 -11.59 -22.60
CA PRO A 401 -2.27 -11.46 -23.64
C PRO A 401 -2.88 -11.62 -25.04
N ALA A 402 -2.34 -10.90 -26.02
CA ALA A 402 -2.89 -10.86 -27.39
C ALA A 402 -2.92 -12.23 -28.07
N ASP A 403 -1.91 -13.07 -27.80
CA ASP A 403 -1.81 -14.45 -28.28
C ASP A 403 -2.64 -15.45 -27.46
N GLY A 404 -3.31 -14.97 -26.41
CA GLY A 404 -4.11 -15.81 -25.49
C GLY A 404 -3.31 -16.71 -24.57
N LYS A 405 -2.02 -16.41 -24.34
CA LYS A 405 -1.14 -17.24 -23.51
C LYS A 405 -0.31 -16.43 -22.54
N ILE A 406 -0.14 -16.92 -21.33
CA ILE A 406 0.81 -16.41 -20.35
C ILE A 406 2.09 -17.24 -20.44
N ASN A 407 3.20 -16.62 -20.81
CA ASN A 407 4.53 -17.22 -20.75
C ASN A 407 5.11 -16.95 -19.35
N LEU A 408 5.00 -17.96 -18.46
CA LEU A 408 5.39 -17.80 -17.06
C LEU A 408 6.92 -17.91 -16.91
N PRO A 409 7.62 -16.89 -16.34
CA PRO A 409 9.07 -16.89 -16.27
C PRO A 409 9.60 -17.75 -15.10
N ILE A 410 9.42 -19.08 -15.18
CA ILE A 410 9.90 -20.05 -14.19
C ILE A 410 10.58 -21.25 -14.86
N LYS A 411 11.56 -21.84 -14.16
CA LYS A 411 12.23 -23.09 -14.54
C LYS A 411 11.59 -24.35 -13.94
N ASN A 412 10.66 -24.15 -13.01
CA ASN A 412 10.04 -25.26 -12.30
C ASN A 412 9.20 -26.16 -13.25
N LYS A 413 9.19 -27.43 -12.95
CA LYS A 413 8.22 -28.34 -13.53
C LYS A 413 6.83 -27.99 -13.04
N VAL A 414 5.94 -27.65 -13.98
CA VAL A 414 4.51 -27.47 -13.73
C VAL A 414 3.85 -28.83 -13.63
N THR A 415 3.10 -29.06 -12.55
CA THR A 415 2.43 -30.33 -12.27
C THR A 415 0.93 -30.28 -12.57
N ALA A 416 0.31 -29.09 -12.42
CA ALA A 416 -1.08 -28.87 -12.79
C ALA A 416 -1.34 -27.38 -13.11
N VAL A 417 -2.30 -27.14 -14.00
CA VAL A 417 -2.84 -25.79 -14.29
C VAL A 417 -4.36 -25.90 -14.37
N TYR A 418 -5.06 -24.95 -13.75
CA TYR A 418 -6.53 -24.88 -13.79
C TYR A 418 -7.03 -23.47 -13.40
N ALA A 419 -8.23 -23.12 -13.84
CA ALA A 419 -8.90 -21.92 -13.32
C ALA A 419 -9.42 -22.19 -11.91
N LEU A 420 -9.18 -21.29 -10.95
CA LEU A 420 -9.62 -21.45 -9.55
C LEU A 420 -11.14 -21.62 -9.44
N ALA A 421 -11.90 -20.94 -10.30
CA ALA A 421 -13.35 -21.08 -10.39
C ALA A 421 -13.82 -22.48 -10.90
N SER A 422 -12.92 -23.27 -11.49
CA SER A 422 -13.25 -24.59 -12.08
C SER A 422 -12.10 -25.58 -11.88
N PRO A 423 -11.75 -25.96 -10.66
CA PRO A 423 -10.49 -26.67 -10.36
C PRO A 423 -10.45 -28.10 -10.94
N LYS A 424 -11.60 -28.67 -11.30
CA LYS A 424 -11.69 -29.99 -11.97
C LYS A 424 -11.30 -29.94 -13.45
N MET A 425 -11.42 -28.76 -14.09
CA MET A 425 -11.06 -28.57 -15.50
C MET A 425 -9.59 -28.18 -15.60
N LYS A 426 -8.73 -29.17 -15.91
CA LYS A 426 -7.31 -28.91 -16.11
C LYS A 426 -7.08 -28.20 -17.43
N LEU A 427 -6.23 -27.17 -17.41
CA LEU A 427 -5.75 -26.49 -18.61
C LEU A 427 -4.45 -27.17 -19.10
N LYS A 428 -4.33 -27.35 -20.41
CA LYS A 428 -3.12 -27.93 -21.00
C LYS A 428 -2.09 -26.83 -21.19
N SER A 429 -1.06 -26.80 -20.35
CA SER A 429 0.10 -25.96 -20.60
C SER A 429 1.06 -26.61 -21.60
N THR A 430 1.74 -25.78 -22.38
CA THR A 430 2.81 -26.18 -23.30
C THR A 430 4.13 -25.54 -22.85
N LEU A 431 5.24 -25.96 -23.44
CA LEU A 431 6.52 -25.28 -23.27
C LEU A 431 6.81 -24.45 -24.53
N GLU A 432 7.02 -23.16 -24.35
CA GLU A 432 7.43 -22.24 -25.41
C GLU A 432 8.73 -21.55 -24.99
N ASN A 433 9.78 -21.73 -25.77
CA ASN A 433 11.13 -21.22 -25.43
C ASN A 433 11.61 -21.66 -24.03
N GLY A 434 11.29 -22.91 -23.63
CA GLY A 434 11.67 -23.44 -22.32
C GLY A 434 10.82 -22.99 -21.15
N ARG A 435 9.82 -22.13 -21.35
CA ARG A 435 8.91 -21.59 -20.33
C ARG A 435 7.51 -22.20 -20.43
N PRO A 436 6.82 -22.39 -19.30
CA PRO A 436 5.42 -22.78 -19.33
C PRO A 436 4.55 -21.71 -20.02
N ALA A 437 3.88 -22.09 -21.10
CA ALA A 437 2.88 -21.28 -21.79
C ALA A 437 1.49 -21.77 -21.36
N ILE A 438 0.71 -20.88 -20.74
CA ILE A 438 -0.58 -21.19 -20.11
C ILE A 438 -1.68 -20.51 -20.90
N PRO A 439 -2.66 -21.26 -21.45
CA PRO A 439 -3.75 -20.67 -22.21
C PRO A 439 -4.68 -19.86 -21.30
N VAL A 440 -5.11 -18.73 -21.80
CA VAL A 440 -6.06 -17.81 -21.14
C VAL A 440 -7.25 -17.59 -22.06
N ASP A 441 -8.42 -18.13 -21.69
CA ASP A 441 -9.65 -17.85 -22.42
C ASP A 441 -10.11 -16.40 -22.23
N VAL A 442 -10.99 -15.95 -23.12
CA VAL A 442 -11.67 -14.66 -22.97
C VAL A 442 -12.47 -14.66 -21.66
N PHE A 443 -12.43 -13.57 -20.93
CA PHE A 443 -13.16 -13.37 -19.67
C PHE A 443 -13.63 -11.91 -19.54
N ASP A 444 -14.57 -11.68 -18.65
CA ASP A 444 -15.15 -10.36 -18.38
C ASP A 444 -14.47 -9.75 -17.16
N ASN A 445 -13.65 -8.73 -17.38
CA ASN A 445 -12.96 -7.99 -16.32
C ASN A 445 -13.92 -7.25 -15.37
N ASN A 446 -15.16 -6.99 -15.77
CA ASN A 446 -16.16 -6.38 -14.90
C ASN A 446 -16.60 -7.31 -13.76
N LYS A 447 -16.26 -8.60 -13.84
CA LYS A 447 -16.43 -9.60 -12.77
C LYS A 447 -15.19 -9.81 -11.91
N GLY A 448 -14.18 -8.96 -12.08
CA GLY A 448 -12.87 -9.07 -11.44
C GLY A 448 -11.87 -9.94 -12.22
N PRO A 449 -10.60 -10.00 -11.78
CA PRO A 449 -9.56 -10.74 -12.48
C PRO A 449 -9.86 -12.24 -12.50
N LYS A 450 -9.50 -12.89 -13.61
CA LYS A 450 -9.51 -14.34 -13.71
C LYS A 450 -8.34 -14.91 -12.91
N VAL A 451 -8.58 -15.90 -12.06
CA VAL A 451 -7.51 -16.55 -11.29
C VAL A 451 -7.19 -17.92 -11.89
N ILE A 452 -5.92 -18.08 -12.31
CA ILE A 452 -5.38 -19.35 -12.79
C ILE A 452 -4.39 -19.86 -11.73
N VAL A 453 -4.55 -21.12 -11.33
CA VAL A 453 -3.65 -21.80 -10.42
C VAL A 453 -2.62 -22.58 -11.21
N VAL A 454 -1.35 -22.40 -10.86
CA VAL A 454 -0.23 -23.19 -11.39
C VAL A 454 0.45 -23.89 -10.23
N GLU A 455 0.35 -25.20 -10.19
CA GLU A 455 1.06 -26.03 -9.22
C GLU A 455 2.43 -26.37 -9.76
N ILE A 456 3.45 -26.12 -8.93
CA ILE A 456 4.85 -26.32 -9.30
C ILE A 456 5.56 -27.26 -8.33
N GLN A 457 6.59 -27.94 -8.82
CA GLN A 457 7.47 -28.74 -7.99
C GLN A 457 8.54 -27.86 -7.32
N GLY A 458 8.55 -27.81 -5.99
CA GLY A 458 9.52 -27.05 -5.20
C GLY A 458 9.19 -25.56 -5.06
N LYS A 459 10.15 -24.78 -4.57
CA LYS A 459 10.03 -23.32 -4.51
C LYS A 459 10.16 -22.70 -5.91
N PRO A 460 9.51 -21.57 -6.21
CA PRO A 460 9.66 -20.91 -7.51
C PRO A 460 11.13 -20.60 -7.84
N ILE A 461 11.57 -21.04 -9.00
CA ILE A 461 12.87 -20.66 -9.59
C ILE A 461 12.55 -19.73 -10.74
N VAL A 462 12.62 -18.43 -10.46
CA VAL A 462 12.23 -17.38 -11.41
C VAL A 462 13.33 -17.16 -12.43
N GLU A 463 12.96 -17.10 -13.69
CA GLU A 463 13.79 -16.57 -14.76
C GLU A 463 13.60 -15.07 -14.87
N GLU A 464 14.55 -14.41 -15.51
CA GLU A 464 14.47 -12.97 -15.76
C GLU A 464 13.22 -12.61 -16.55
N SER A 465 12.50 -11.57 -16.11
CA SER A 465 11.32 -11.05 -16.79
C SER A 465 11.71 -10.51 -18.16
N LEU A 466 11.00 -10.95 -19.20
CA LEU A 466 11.11 -10.40 -20.55
C LEU A 466 9.98 -9.41 -20.77
N THR A 467 10.31 -8.18 -21.14
CA THR A 467 9.31 -7.25 -21.64
C THR A 467 8.89 -7.68 -23.05
N GLN A 468 7.61 -7.98 -23.21
CA GLN A 468 7.07 -8.51 -24.46
C GLN A 468 6.54 -7.40 -25.38
N THR A 469 6.48 -7.68 -26.67
CA THR A 469 5.81 -6.82 -27.64
C THR A 469 4.29 -6.82 -27.37
N GLN A 470 3.70 -5.64 -27.30
CA GLN A 470 2.25 -5.45 -27.15
C GLN A 470 1.51 -5.76 -28.45
N ALA A 471 0.18 -5.85 -28.39
CA ALA A 471 -0.66 -6.15 -29.56
C ALA A 471 -0.52 -5.13 -30.69
N ASP A 472 -0.26 -3.86 -30.37
CA ASP A 472 0.00 -2.77 -31.32
C ASP A 472 1.46 -2.70 -31.81
N GLY A 473 2.28 -3.65 -31.42
CA GLY A 473 3.69 -3.76 -31.82
C GLY A 473 4.65 -2.96 -30.95
N ARG A 474 4.18 -2.17 -29.99
CA ARG A 474 5.04 -1.43 -29.05
C ARG A 474 5.71 -2.36 -28.05
N ILE A 475 6.89 -1.94 -27.56
CA ILE A 475 7.60 -2.59 -26.46
C ILE A 475 7.83 -1.52 -25.41
N VAL A 476 7.15 -1.63 -24.25
CA VAL A 476 7.19 -0.65 -23.18
C VAL A 476 8.07 -1.16 -22.04
N MET A 477 9.25 -0.61 -21.92
CA MET A 477 10.23 -0.89 -20.87
C MET A 477 9.95 0.01 -19.66
N ASN A 478 9.10 -0.45 -18.76
CA ASN A 478 8.70 0.29 -17.55
C ASN A 478 9.80 0.25 -16.48
N ALA A 479 9.78 1.21 -15.57
CA ALA A 479 10.61 1.21 -14.38
C ALA A 479 10.48 -0.09 -13.56
N ASN A 480 9.26 -0.65 -13.47
CA ASN A 480 9.00 -1.88 -12.71
C ASN A 480 9.68 -3.14 -13.28
N ASN A 481 9.95 -3.16 -14.59
CA ASN A 481 10.61 -4.28 -15.28
C ASN A 481 12.12 -4.07 -15.40
N ALA A 482 12.63 -2.93 -14.92
CA ALA A 482 14.04 -2.57 -14.97
C ALA A 482 14.86 -3.38 -13.96
N LYS A 483 16.04 -3.83 -14.37
CA LYS A 483 17.09 -4.30 -13.48
C LYS A 483 18.02 -3.13 -13.19
N LEU A 484 18.06 -2.73 -11.93
CA LEU A 484 18.96 -1.68 -11.47
C LEU A 484 20.27 -2.33 -11.06
N GLN A 485 21.37 -1.95 -11.72
CA GLN A 485 22.72 -2.28 -11.26
C GLN A 485 23.23 -1.11 -10.43
N GLU A 486 23.40 -1.35 -9.15
CA GLU A 486 23.56 -0.33 -8.14
C GLU A 486 24.99 0.23 -8.07
N GLY A 487 25.08 1.56 -8.05
CA GLY A 487 26.14 2.34 -7.43
C GLY A 487 25.70 2.87 -6.07
N LYS A 488 25.12 4.09 -6.00
CA LYS A 488 24.70 4.69 -4.75
C LYS A 488 23.34 5.43 -4.90
N GLY A 489 22.26 4.72 -4.69
CA GLY A 489 20.96 5.34 -4.48
C GLY A 489 19.95 5.22 -5.61
N LEU A 490 20.30 4.64 -6.76
CA LEU A 490 19.36 4.37 -7.84
C LEU A 490 18.22 3.48 -7.35
N LYS A 491 16.98 3.90 -7.50
CA LYS A 491 15.81 3.16 -7.07
C LYS A 491 14.57 3.44 -7.90
N ILE A 492 13.57 2.57 -7.79
CA ILE A 492 12.24 2.83 -8.31
C ILE A 492 11.49 3.70 -7.31
N ILE A 493 11.05 4.88 -7.77
CA ILE A 493 10.22 5.82 -7.03
C ILE A 493 8.80 5.69 -7.56
N GLY A 494 7.83 5.55 -6.66
CA GLY A 494 6.43 5.36 -7.03
C GLY A 494 5.53 6.50 -6.57
N ALA A 495 4.24 6.24 -6.69
CA ALA A 495 3.20 7.07 -6.12
C ALA A 495 3.43 7.32 -4.62
N HIS A 496 2.90 8.41 -4.10
CA HIS A 496 2.89 8.77 -2.69
C HIS A 496 1.57 9.47 -2.35
N THR A 497 1.32 9.72 -1.06
CA THR A 497 0.03 10.25 -0.58
C THR A 497 -0.44 11.51 -1.31
N HIS A 498 0.47 12.41 -1.67
CA HIS A 498 0.15 13.66 -2.37
C HIS A 498 0.04 13.52 -3.89
N ASP A 499 0.52 12.40 -4.46
CA ASP A 499 0.41 12.07 -5.87
C ASP A 499 0.19 10.55 -6.05
N PRO A 500 -1.01 10.07 -5.72
CA PRO A 500 -1.32 8.64 -5.72
C PRO A 500 -1.44 8.04 -7.14
N ASN A 501 -1.53 8.87 -8.17
CA ASN A 501 -1.63 8.44 -9.58
C ASN A 501 -0.30 8.53 -10.32
N ARG A 502 0.77 8.93 -9.65
CA ARG A 502 2.09 9.03 -10.23
C ARG A 502 2.57 7.67 -10.76
N PRO A 503 3.10 7.58 -11.98
CA PRO A 503 3.70 6.35 -12.47
C PRO A 503 4.98 6.02 -11.67
N ASN A 504 5.29 4.74 -11.57
CA ASN A 504 6.59 4.31 -11.06
C ASN A 504 7.69 4.76 -12.00
N ALA A 505 8.78 5.29 -11.47
CA ALA A 505 9.90 5.82 -12.22
C ALA A 505 11.24 5.43 -11.60
N ILE A 506 12.26 5.29 -12.43
CA ILE A 506 13.66 5.16 -12.01
C ILE A 506 14.14 6.55 -11.59
N GLY A 507 14.59 6.68 -10.36
CA GLY A 507 15.02 7.98 -9.83
C GLY A 507 16.17 7.88 -8.85
N GLN A 508 16.58 9.03 -8.29
CA GLN A 508 17.78 9.18 -7.48
C GLN A 508 19.07 8.75 -8.20
N TRP A 509 19.10 8.91 -9.52
CA TRP A 509 20.24 8.58 -10.34
C TRP A 509 21.33 9.66 -10.17
N LYS A 510 22.32 9.37 -9.33
CA LYS A 510 23.38 10.31 -8.90
C LYS A 510 24.79 9.85 -9.23
N ASP A 511 24.94 8.65 -9.77
CA ASP A 511 26.25 8.05 -10.09
C ASP A 511 26.31 7.63 -11.56
N LEU A 512 27.41 7.97 -12.24
CA LEU A 512 27.65 7.55 -13.62
C LEU A 512 27.87 6.04 -13.78
N ALA A 513 28.24 5.35 -12.68
CA ALA A 513 28.40 3.90 -12.67
C ALA A 513 27.07 3.15 -12.64
N ASP A 514 25.97 3.83 -12.25
CA ASP A 514 24.66 3.22 -12.20
C ASP A 514 24.16 2.86 -13.60
N GLN A 515 23.53 1.69 -13.72
CA GLN A 515 23.01 1.17 -14.98
C GLN A 515 21.60 0.63 -14.81
N VAL A 516 20.82 0.78 -15.86
CA VAL A 516 19.47 0.21 -15.95
C VAL A 516 19.40 -0.72 -17.14
N ILE A 517 18.92 -1.93 -16.90
CA ILE A 517 18.89 -2.98 -17.93
C ILE A 517 17.46 -3.52 -18.06
N TRP A 518 17.02 -3.68 -19.29
CA TRP A 518 15.84 -4.47 -19.62
C TRP A 518 16.21 -5.60 -20.56
N ASP A 519 15.56 -6.75 -20.37
CA ASP A 519 15.55 -7.82 -21.36
C ASP A 519 14.20 -7.77 -22.08
N ILE A 520 14.25 -7.62 -23.40
CA ILE A 520 13.04 -7.46 -24.23
C ILE A 520 12.99 -8.56 -25.29
N LYS A 521 11.78 -8.89 -25.74
CA LYS A 521 11.56 -9.76 -26.89
C LYS A 521 10.98 -8.98 -28.04
N ILE A 522 11.72 -8.87 -29.13
CA ILE A 522 11.28 -8.20 -30.33
C ILE A 522 10.71 -9.24 -31.29
N GLN A 523 9.50 -9.02 -31.80
CA GLN A 523 8.77 -9.98 -32.63
C GLN A 523 8.75 -9.62 -34.11
N LYS A 524 9.03 -8.36 -34.46
CA LYS A 524 9.02 -7.89 -35.86
C LYS A 524 10.29 -7.12 -36.19
N PRO A 525 10.89 -7.34 -37.37
CA PRO A 525 11.99 -6.51 -37.83
C PRO A 525 11.45 -5.15 -38.31
N GLY A 526 12.33 -4.19 -38.47
CA GLY A 526 11.98 -2.86 -38.98
C GLY A 526 12.55 -1.74 -38.12
N LYS A 527 12.12 -0.54 -38.43
CA LYS A 527 12.53 0.67 -37.74
C LYS A 527 11.61 0.99 -36.59
N TYR A 528 12.18 1.27 -35.41
CA TYR A 528 11.46 1.67 -34.21
C TYR A 528 11.85 3.07 -33.79
N ARG A 529 10.87 3.93 -33.52
CA ARG A 529 11.06 5.19 -32.81
C ARG A 529 11.23 4.91 -31.33
N VAL A 530 12.29 5.44 -30.72
CA VAL A 530 12.59 5.28 -29.32
C VAL A 530 12.08 6.50 -28.54
N LEU A 531 11.15 6.31 -27.65
CA LEU A 531 10.55 7.34 -26.81
C LEU A 531 10.99 7.18 -25.37
N ILE A 532 11.17 8.28 -24.66
CA ILE A 532 11.41 8.32 -23.21
C ILE A 532 10.30 9.09 -22.55
N ASN A 533 9.74 8.53 -21.44
CA ASN A 533 8.79 9.21 -20.59
C ASN A 533 9.48 9.58 -19.27
N TYR A 534 9.63 10.89 -18.98
CA TYR A 534 10.39 11.38 -17.85
C TYR A 534 9.73 12.62 -17.19
N LEU A 535 10.08 12.88 -15.92
CA LEU A 535 9.63 14.07 -15.19
C LEU A 535 10.68 15.17 -15.28
N PRO A 536 10.44 16.27 -16.03
CA PRO A 536 11.37 17.36 -16.13
C PRO A 536 11.56 18.05 -14.77
N ASN A 537 12.82 18.38 -14.44
CA ASN A 537 13.16 19.08 -13.22
C ASN A 537 14.42 19.92 -13.45
N PRO A 538 14.42 21.25 -13.20
CA PRO A 538 15.56 22.10 -13.44
C PRO A 538 16.79 21.77 -12.59
N LYS A 539 16.61 21.10 -11.46
CA LYS A 539 17.70 20.63 -10.60
C LYS A 539 18.22 19.23 -10.98
N HIS A 540 17.49 18.52 -11.85
CA HIS A 540 17.83 17.18 -12.30
C HIS A 540 18.12 17.23 -13.79
N GLN A 541 19.39 17.28 -14.16
CA GLN A 541 19.86 17.50 -15.50
C GLN A 541 20.96 16.51 -15.87
N GLY A 542 21.18 16.32 -17.16
CA GLY A 542 22.28 15.50 -17.65
C GLY A 542 22.01 14.83 -18.99
N LYS A 543 22.77 13.80 -19.27
CA LYS A 543 22.72 13.03 -20.51
C LYS A 543 22.72 11.54 -20.24
N ILE A 544 22.00 10.81 -21.05
CA ILE A 544 21.95 9.35 -21.02
C ILE A 544 22.27 8.77 -22.38
N LEU A 545 22.67 7.50 -22.39
CA LEU A 545 22.93 6.70 -23.57
C LEU A 545 22.15 5.40 -23.48
N LEU A 546 21.26 5.16 -24.43
CA LEU A 546 20.62 3.87 -24.61
C LEU A 546 21.44 3.04 -25.60
N THR A 547 21.77 1.81 -25.23
CA THR A 547 22.49 0.85 -26.05
C THR A 547 21.63 -0.40 -26.25
N ALA A 548 21.35 -0.74 -27.52
CA ALA A 548 20.62 -1.95 -27.88
C ALA A 548 21.09 -2.42 -29.27
N LEU A 549 21.23 -3.72 -29.49
CA LEU A 549 21.61 -4.31 -30.78
C LEU A 549 22.90 -3.69 -31.40
N GLY A 550 23.86 -3.33 -30.56
CA GLY A 550 25.09 -2.63 -30.98
C GLY A 550 24.91 -1.16 -31.37
N GLN A 551 23.68 -0.65 -31.39
CA GLN A 551 23.37 0.74 -31.69
C GLN A 551 23.36 1.59 -30.41
N LYS A 552 23.78 2.86 -30.53
CA LYS A 552 23.90 3.82 -29.45
C LYS A 552 23.02 5.03 -29.72
N ILE A 553 22.07 5.32 -28.83
CA ILE A 553 21.10 6.41 -28.94
C ILE A 553 21.31 7.37 -27.76
N PRO A 554 21.98 8.51 -27.97
CA PRO A 554 22.17 9.50 -26.93
C PRO A 554 20.92 10.35 -26.74
N PHE A 555 20.70 10.84 -25.50
CA PHE A 555 19.63 11.78 -25.17
C PHE A 555 20.12 12.76 -24.11
N ALA A 556 19.80 14.05 -24.31
CA ALA A 556 20.05 15.12 -23.33
C ALA A 556 18.72 15.61 -22.79
N PHE A 557 18.58 15.67 -21.47
CA PHE A 557 17.37 16.18 -20.85
C PHE A 557 17.24 17.68 -21.05
N ILE A 558 16.01 18.13 -21.28
CA ILE A 558 15.72 19.56 -21.46
C ILE A 558 15.59 20.23 -20.10
N ASN A 559 16.28 21.36 -19.92
CA ASN A 559 16.17 22.15 -18.71
C ASN A 559 14.84 22.91 -18.66
N GLU A 560 13.85 22.30 -18.04
CA GLU A 560 12.54 22.91 -17.82
C GLU A 560 11.94 22.43 -16.48
N ASN A 561 11.01 23.23 -15.95
CA ASN A 561 10.26 22.87 -14.74
C ASN A 561 8.95 22.22 -15.15
N GLY A 562 8.82 20.91 -14.93
CA GLY A 562 7.61 20.14 -15.20
C GLY A 562 6.95 19.63 -13.93
N THR A 563 5.63 19.65 -13.91
CA THR A 563 4.81 19.09 -12.82
C THR A 563 4.23 17.70 -13.20
N ALA A 564 4.42 17.27 -14.43
CA ALA A 564 3.93 16.00 -14.96
C ALA A 564 4.99 15.31 -15.83
N PHE A 565 4.90 14.00 -15.90
CA PHE A 565 5.70 13.21 -16.82
C PHE A 565 5.35 13.58 -18.26
N LYS A 566 6.39 13.67 -19.11
CA LYS A 566 6.24 13.95 -20.53
C LYS A 566 7.02 12.96 -21.37
N GLU A 567 6.54 12.74 -22.59
CA GLU A 567 7.20 11.91 -23.59
C GLU A 567 8.09 12.76 -24.52
N ALA A 568 9.26 12.23 -24.84
CA ALA A 568 10.17 12.82 -25.80
C ALA A 568 10.79 11.75 -26.72
N VAL A 569 11.19 12.14 -27.94
CA VAL A 569 11.86 11.26 -28.88
C VAL A 569 13.35 11.25 -28.57
N MET A 570 13.91 10.07 -28.28
CA MET A 570 15.36 9.86 -28.16
C MET A 570 16.04 9.67 -29.51
N GLY A 571 15.41 8.90 -30.39
CA GLY A 571 15.99 8.54 -31.69
C GLY A 571 15.28 7.35 -32.33
N THR A 572 16.01 6.59 -33.11
CA THR A 572 15.49 5.40 -33.80
C THR A 572 16.41 4.21 -33.58
N LEU A 573 15.81 3.00 -33.55
CA LEU A 573 16.49 1.72 -33.46
C LEU A 573 16.13 0.88 -34.70
N GLU A 574 17.12 0.38 -35.40
CA GLU A 574 16.93 -0.55 -36.54
C GLU A 574 17.01 -1.99 -36.00
N VAL A 575 16.02 -2.80 -36.35
CA VAL A 575 15.92 -4.21 -35.96
C VAL A 575 15.99 -5.07 -37.18
N SER A 576 17.08 -5.81 -37.35
CA SER A 576 17.26 -6.74 -38.45
C SER A 576 16.45 -8.02 -38.29
N GLN A 577 16.18 -8.74 -39.36
CA GLN A 577 15.51 -10.04 -39.36
C GLN A 577 16.25 -11.08 -38.50
N GLN A 578 17.57 -10.98 -38.35
CA GLN A 578 18.39 -11.91 -37.56
C GLN A 578 18.09 -11.85 -36.05
N VAL A 579 17.60 -10.71 -35.58
CA VAL A 579 17.20 -10.54 -34.15
C VAL A 579 15.91 -11.28 -33.83
N ILE A 580 15.08 -11.52 -34.85
CA ILE A 580 13.79 -12.19 -34.68
C ILE A 580 14.02 -13.69 -34.50
N GLY A 581 13.87 -14.17 -33.33
CA GLY A 581 14.18 -15.57 -32.97
C GLY A 581 15.15 -15.69 -31.80
N GLU A 582 15.88 -14.62 -31.52
CA GLU A 582 16.67 -14.57 -30.29
C GLU A 582 15.76 -14.64 -29.05
N PRO A 583 16.16 -15.37 -28.00
CA PRO A 583 15.36 -15.53 -26.79
C PRO A 583 15.11 -14.20 -26.09
N SER A 584 16.06 -13.27 -26.14
CA SER A 584 15.93 -11.91 -25.61
C SER A 584 16.98 -10.96 -26.20
N THR A 585 16.65 -9.68 -26.19
CA THR A 585 17.56 -8.58 -26.49
C THR A 585 17.76 -7.74 -25.24
N LYS A 586 19.03 -7.48 -24.90
CA LYS A 586 19.37 -6.61 -23.77
C LYS A 586 19.36 -5.15 -24.22
N VAL A 587 18.64 -4.31 -23.48
CA VAL A 587 18.65 -2.85 -23.62
C VAL A 587 19.29 -2.27 -22.35
N LEU A 588 20.36 -1.50 -22.54
CA LEU A 588 21.12 -0.87 -21.48
C LEU A 588 20.93 0.64 -21.52
N LEU A 589 20.60 1.25 -20.40
CA LEU A 589 20.56 2.69 -20.22
C LEU A 589 21.63 3.10 -19.20
N GLN A 590 22.46 4.08 -19.56
CA GLN A 590 23.56 4.58 -18.72
C GLN A 590 23.56 6.10 -18.70
N ALA A 591 23.92 6.68 -17.56
CA ALA A 591 24.23 8.10 -17.49
C ALA A 591 25.59 8.38 -18.17
N THR A 592 25.67 9.44 -18.99
CA THR A 592 26.92 9.93 -19.58
C THR A 592 27.33 11.29 -19.04
N ALA A 593 26.40 12.04 -18.46
CA ALA A 593 26.64 13.25 -17.68
C ALA A 593 25.51 13.44 -16.67
N ILE A 594 25.86 13.98 -15.51
CA ILE A 594 24.92 14.43 -14.47
C ILE A 594 25.28 15.86 -14.15
N ASP A 595 24.45 16.81 -14.62
CA ASP A 595 24.74 18.25 -14.58
C ASP A 595 23.97 18.98 -13.46
N GLY A 596 23.32 18.24 -12.58
CA GLY A 596 22.54 18.74 -11.43
C GLY A 596 22.63 17.81 -10.20
N ASP A 597 21.63 17.86 -9.34
CA ASP A 597 21.57 17.04 -8.12
C ASP A 597 21.40 15.53 -8.43
N ALA A 598 20.77 15.21 -9.59
CA ALA A 598 20.53 13.88 -10.13
C ALA A 598 20.08 13.96 -11.58
N LEU A 599 19.87 12.82 -12.25
CA LEU A 599 19.10 12.79 -13.50
C LEU A 599 17.59 12.91 -13.21
N PRO A 600 16.79 13.40 -14.21
CA PRO A 600 15.34 13.37 -14.15
C PRO A 600 14.82 11.94 -13.93
N GLU A 601 13.66 11.82 -13.31
CA GLU A 601 13.02 10.53 -13.09
C GLU A 601 12.46 9.99 -14.41
N ILE A 602 12.70 8.70 -14.68
CA ILE A 602 12.35 8.04 -15.94
C ILE A 602 11.28 6.96 -15.67
N ALA A 603 10.07 7.15 -16.19
CA ALA A 603 8.98 6.19 -16.02
C ALA A 603 9.10 5.02 -17.00
N SER A 604 9.45 5.29 -18.25
CA SER A 604 9.60 4.24 -19.27
C SER A 604 10.45 4.66 -20.46
N ILE A 605 10.97 3.65 -21.15
CA ILE A 605 11.46 3.76 -22.53
C ILE A 605 10.54 2.91 -23.41
N THR A 606 10.07 3.46 -24.54
CA THR A 606 9.13 2.77 -25.42
C THR A 606 9.71 2.65 -26.83
N LEU A 607 9.70 1.46 -27.40
CA LEU A 607 9.97 1.23 -28.81
C LEU A 607 8.63 1.21 -29.55
N VAL A 608 8.45 2.12 -30.51
CA VAL A 608 7.23 2.24 -31.33
C VAL A 608 7.58 1.90 -32.77
N PRO A 609 6.96 0.86 -33.38
CA PRO A 609 7.24 0.54 -34.75
C PRO A 609 6.87 1.71 -35.67
N VAL A 610 7.76 2.07 -36.61
CA VAL A 610 7.48 3.06 -37.64
C VAL A 610 6.76 2.32 -38.75
N GLN A 611 5.51 2.73 -39.04
CA GLN A 611 4.81 2.24 -40.23
C GLN A 611 5.49 2.86 -41.46
N GLU A 612 5.90 2.03 -42.40
CA GLU A 612 6.39 2.46 -43.74
C GLU A 612 5.26 3.04 -44.57
#